data_898af3e681cf6160bfced17bca3edd83
#
_entry.id   898af3e681cf6160bfced17bca3edd83
#
_cell.length_a   1.000
_cell.length_b   1.000
_cell.length_c   1.000
_cell.angle_alpha   90.00
_cell.angle_beta   90.00
_cell.angle_gamma   90.00
#
_symmetry.space_group_name_H-M   'P 1'
#
loop_
_entity.id
_entity.type
_entity.pdbx_description
1 polymer ?
#
loop_
_entity_poly.entity_id
_entity_poly.type
_entity_poly.pdbx_seq_one_letter_code
_entity_poly.pdbx_strand_id
1 'polypeptide(L)'
;MTLNPKPTRSEQREEARQKAKALREQNAKKEKRNKLVIQLSVVLVALGIIGGVGAFIAIEAANRAEAPIVGEAPENLTDLGGIKLGVGLQAFTPTNTPVLAGETNTPEIVIYVDYQCPICQAFDVPNSAQIRSWVDTGAATVEIRPISFLDRASLNEYSSRAANSSMCVANFEPDAFWDYHENLMLNQPMEGIEGLNDNELFQLAQTSGAGTEEVKGCIQAKSFGDYVAQYTQSVLSEPHGGVNITGTPTILVNGNQYTWASGDDLVSAERFAQFVQAAVAE
;
A
#
# COMPACT_ATOMS: atom_id res chain seq x y z
N MET A 1 -68.35 34.95 -32.98
CA MET A 1 -67.49 34.73 -31.81
C MET A 1 -68.02 33.47 -31.08
N THR A 2 -67.39 32.34 -31.32
CA THR A 2 -67.74 31.07 -30.67
C THR A 2 -66.97 31.00 -29.36
N LEU A 3 -67.66 31.12 -28.24
CA LEU A 3 -67.10 30.95 -26.90
C LEU A 3 -66.76 29.47 -26.70
N ASN A 4 -65.51 29.15 -26.59
CA ASN A 4 -65.03 27.79 -26.24
C ASN A 4 -65.49 27.48 -24.79
N PRO A 5 -66.24 26.41 -24.55
CA PRO A 5 -66.70 26.08 -23.20
C PRO A 5 -65.51 25.79 -22.25
N LYS A 6 -65.58 26.31 -21.01
CA LYS A 6 -64.57 26.03 -19.99
C LYS A 6 -64.55 24.55 -19.69
N PRO A 7 -63.34 23.94 -19.60
CA PRO A 7 -63.22 22.50 -19.32
C PRO A 7 -63.84 22.15 -17.97
N THR A 8 -64.48 21.01 -17.90
CA THR A 8 -65.14 20.48 -16.69
C THR A 8 -64.09 20.06 -15.63
N ARG A 9 -64.47 20.00 -14.37
CA ARG A 9 -63.59 19.57 -13.27
C ARG A 9 -62.98 18.17 -13.49
N SER A 10 -63.69 17.28 -14.19
CA SER A 10 -63.20 15.93 -14.55
C SER A 10 -62.10 16.00 -15.63
N GLU A 11 -62.28 16.82 -16.67
CA GLU A 11 -61.31 17.02 -17.73
C GLU A 11 -60.02 17.67 -17.21
N GLN A 12 -60.15 18.65 -16.31
CA GLN A 12 -58.96 19.26 -15.66
C GLN A 12 -58.17 18.27 -14.80
N ARG A 13 -58.87 17.35 -14.12
CA ARG A 13 -58.20 16.28 -13.32
C ARG A 13 -57.51 15.27 -14.22
N GLU A 14 -58.09 14.95 -15.36
CA GLU A 14 -57.53 13.99 -16.31
C GLU A 14 -56.31 14.55 -17.02
N GLU A 15 -56.38 15.82 -17.45
CA GLU A 15 -55.21 16.54 -17.97
C GLU A 15 -54.05 16.65 -16.96
N ALA A 16 -54.37 16.96 -15.71
CA ALA A 16 -53.37 16.99 -14.63
C ALA A 16 -52.72 15.63 -14.40
N ARG A 17 -53.50 14.54 -14.45
CA ARG A 17 -52.99 13.15 -14.34
C ARG A 17 -52.07 12.79 -15.52
N GLN A 18 -52.48 13.14 -16.75
CA GLN A 18 -51.68 12.87 -17.94
C GLN A 18 -50.36 13.67 -17.92
N LYS A 19 -50.40 14.95 -17.53
CA LYS A 19 -49.19 15.77 -17.37
C LYS A 19 -48.29 15.22 -16.28
N ALA A 20 -48.81 14.78 -15.15
CA ALA A 20 -48.03 14.18 -14.08
C ALA A 20 -47.40 12.84 -14.50
N LYS A 21 -48.11 12.03 -15.29
CA LYS A 21 -47.58 10.75 -15.82
C LYS A 21 -46.44 11.01 -16.82
N ALA A 22 -46.66 11.93 -17.75
CA ALA A 22 -45.62 12.32 -18.74
C ALA A 22 -44.37 12.89 -18.06
N LEU A 23 -44.53 13.70 -17.02
CA LEU A 23 -43.40 14.26 -16.25
C LEU A 23 -42.61 13.17 -15.52
N ARG A 24 -43.33 12.19 -14.91
CA ARG A 24 -42.66 11.03 -14.25
C ARG A 24 -41.89 10.18 -15.26
N GLU A 25 -42.43 9.92 -16.44
CA GLU A 25 -41.76 9.17 -17.49
C GLU A 25 -40.52 9.90 -18.03
N GLN A 26 -40.64 11.22 -18.19
CA GLN A 26 -39.45 12.05 -18.59
C GLN A 26 -38.39 12.06 -17.52
N ASN A 27 -38.72 12.20 -16.25
CA ASN A 27 -37.77 12.19 -15.15
C ASN A 27 -37.11 10.81 -15.00
N ALA A 28 -37.86 9.72 -15.10
CA ALA A 28 -37.33 8.36 -15.07
C ALA A 28 -36.35 8.10 -16.24
N LYS A 29 -36.63 8.62 -17.44
CA LYS A 29 -35.68 8.55 -18.57
C LYS A 29 -34.42 9.40 -18.33
N LYS A 30 -34.56 10.60 -17.78
CA LYS A 30 -33.44 11.48 -17.42
C LYS A 30 -32.56 10.85 -16.33
N GLU A 31 -33.17 10.27 -15.29
CA GLU A 31 -32.42 9.59 -14.22
C GLU A 31 -31.64 8.37 -14.73
N LYS A 32 -32.25 7.52 -15.56
CA LYS A 32 -31.55 6.39 -16.19
C LYS A 32 -30.38 6.86 -17.05
N ARG A 33 -30.57 7.92 -17.85
CA ARG A 33 -29.51 8.48 -18.69
C ARG A 33 -28.40 9.10 -17.84
N ASN A 34 -28.74 9.85 -16.81
CA ASN A 34 -27.76 10.46 -15.92
C ASN A 34 -26.96 9.39 -15.14
N LYS A 35 -27.62 8.35 -14.66
CA LYS A 35 -26.95 7.21 -14.01
C LYS A 35 -25.94 6.52 -14.96
N LEU A 36 -26.35 6.30 -16.21
CA LEU A 36 -25.48 5.70 -17.22
C LEU A 36 -24.30 6.63 -17.57
N VAL A 37 -24.53 7.93 -17.71
CA VAL A 37 -23.49 8.93 -17.98
C VAL A 37 -22.49 8.99 -16.81
N ILE A 38 -22.98 9.01 -15.56
CA ILE A 38 -22.13 9.02 -14.37
C ILE A 38 -21.31 7.73 -14.30
N GLN A 39 -21.91 6.58 -14.53
CA GLN A 39 -21.19 5.28 -14.52
C GLN A 39 -20.13 5.24 -15.62
N LEU A 40 -20.43 5.68 -16.82
CA LEU A 40 -19.44 5.73 -17.92
C LEU A 40 -18.34 6.75 -17.66
N SER A 41 -18.64 7.91 -17.07
CA SER A 41 -17.61 8.90 -16.74
C SER A 41 -16.67 8.40 -15.62
N VAL A 42 -17.19 7.71 -14.59
CA VAL A 42 -16.37 7.11 -13.55
C VAL A 42 -15.44 6.03 -14.11
N VAL A 43 -15.97 5.17 -15.00
CA VAL A 43 -15.15 4.13 -15.66
C VAL A 43 -14.08 4.75 -16.57
N LEU A 44 -14.42 5.80 -17.33
CA LEU A 44 -13.46 6.49 -18.19
C LEU A 44 -12.37 7.22 -17.39
N VAL A 45 -12.72 7.84 -16.26
CA VAL A 45 -11.75 8.47 -15.35
C VAL A 45 -10.85 7.42 -14.73
N ALA A 46 -11.42 6.30 -14.25
CA ALA A 46 -10.62 5.19 -13.70
C ALA A 46 -9.67 4.58 -14.74
N LEU A 47 -10.14 4.33 -15.97
CA LEU A 47 -9.30 3.85 -17.06
C LEU A 47 -8.26 4.88 -17.52
N GLY A 48 -8.59 6.18 -17.48
CA GLY A 48 -7.67 7.27 -17.77
C GLY A 48 -6.56 7.40 -16.75
N ILE A 49 -6.87 7.21 -15.46
CA ILE A 49 -5.88 7.20 -14.37
C ILE A 49 -4.98 5.96 -14.49
N ILE A 50 -5.56 4.77 -14.67
CA ILE A 50 -4.80 3.51 -14.80
C ILE A 50 -3.93 3.54 -16.07
N GLY A 51 -4.48 3.96 -17.21
CA GLY A 51 -3.75 4.05 -18.48
C GLY A 51 -2.70 5.18 -18.48
N GLY A 52 -3.02 6.33 -17.89
CA GLY A 52 -2.10 7.48 -17.81
C GLY A 52 -0.91 7.22 -16.87
N VAL A 53 -1.17 6.61 -15.71
CA VAL A 53 -0.11 6.21 -14.76
C VAL A 53 0.75 5.09 -15.36
N GLY A 54 0.13 4.07 -15.96
CA GLY A 54 0.87 2.98 -16.60
C GLY A 54 1.75 3.45 -17.78
N ALA A 55 1.23 4.31 -18.65
CA ALA A 55 2.01 4.87 -19.78
C ALA A 55 3.13 5.79 -19.31
N PHE A 56 2.90 6.59 -18.25
CA PHE A 56 3.92 7.48 -17.70
C PHE A 56 5.04 6.70 -17.01
N ILE A 57 4.71 5.66 -16.23
CA ILE A 57 5.69 4.76 -15.62
C ILE A 57 6.52 4.07 -16.69
N ALA A 58 5.89 3.56 -17.75
CA ALA A 58 6.59 2.89 -18.85
C ALA A 58 7.54 3.83 -19.62
N ILE A 59 7.15 5.09 -19.84
CA ILE A 59 8.00 6.08 -20.52
C ILE A 59 9.17 6.49 -19.62
N GLU A 60 8.95 6.66 -18.32
CA GLU A 60 10.00 7.04 -17.39
C GLU A 60 10.95 5.88 -17.09
N ALA A 61 10.44 4.64 -17.03
CA ALA A 61 11.24 3.42 -16.95
C ALA A 61 12.11 3.22 -18.20
N ALA A 62 11.57 3.44 -19.40
CA ALA A 62 12.32 3.34 -20.65
C ALA A 62 13.42 4.42 -20.79
N ASN A 63 13.23 5.57 -20.14
CA ASN A 63 14.24 6.66 -20.17
C ASN A 63 15.30 6.54 -19.05
N ARG A 64 15.10 5.66 -18.07
CA ARG A 64 16.00 5.46 -16.92
C ARG A 64 16.59 4.05 -16.84
N ALA A 65 16.25 3.16 -17.76
CA ALA A 65 16.88 1.85 -17.84
C ALA A 65 18.41 2.02 -17.94
N GLU A 66 19.14 1.47 -16.96
CA GLU A 66 20.61 1.41 -16.87
C GLU A 66 21.38 2.52 -16.14
N ALA A 67 20.74 3.36 -15.32
CA ALA A 67 21.57 4.10 -14.36
C ALA A 67 21.97 3.16 -13.19
N PRO A 68 23.27 2.97 -12.91
CA PRO A 68 23.68 2.22 -11.72
C PRO A 68 23.07 2.88 -10.47
N ILE A 69 22.68 2.08 -9.46
CA ILE A 69 22.19 2.61 -8.19
C ILE A 69 23.27 3.56 -7.63
N VAL A 70 22.98 4.86 -7.62
CA VAL A 70 23.95 5.90 -7.25
C VAL A 70 23.89 6.18 -5.75
N GLY A 71 22.86 5.70 -5.05
CA GLY A 71 22.74 5.80 -3.59
C GLY A 71 23.40 4.62 -2.88
N GLU A 72 24.08 4.90 -1.77
CA GLU A 72 24.56 3.87 -0.88
C GLU A 72 23.37 3.10 -0.30
N ALA A 73 23.40 1.76 -0.41
CA ALA A 73 22.36 0.92 0.16
C ALA A 73 22.57 0.76 1.67
N PRO A 74 21.51 0.62 2.49
CA PRO A 74 21.66 0.18 3.88
C PRO A 74 22.40 -1.16 3.98
N GLU A 75 23.22 -1.32 5.02
CA GLU A 75 24.08 -2.51 5.17
C GLU A 75 23.30 -3.79 5.54
N ASN A 76 22.15 -3.66 6.21
CA ASN A 76 21.40 -4.78 6.77
C ASN A 76 20.20 -5.18 5.89
N LEU A 77 20.34 -5.14 4.58
CA LEU A 77 19.32 -5.57 3.62
C LEU A 77 19.63 -6.97 3.07
N THR A 78 18.58 -7.68 2.69
CA THR A 78 18.71 -8.89 1.86
C THR A 78 19.17 -8.54 0.43
N ASP A 79 19.57 -9.54 -0.35
CA ASP A 79 19.94 -9.35 -1.77
C ASP A 79 18.78 -8.76 -2.60
N LEU A 80 17.54 -8.89 -2.13
CA LEU A 80 16.34 -8.33 -2.75
C LEU A 80 15.89 -7.01 -2.10
N GLY A 81 16.74 -6.36 -1.31
CA GLY A 81 16.53 -5.02 -0.78
C GLY A 81 15.54 -4.92 0.36
N GLY A 82 15.19 -6.03 1.00
CA GLY A 82 14.28 -6.07 2.14
C GLY A 82 14.99 -6.14 3.49
N ILE A 83 14.27 -5.79 4.55
CA ILE A 83 14.70 -5.97 5.94
C ILE A 83 14.06 -7.26 6.44
N LYS A 84 14.87 -8.28 6.68
CA LYS A 84 14.44 -9.58 7.14
C LYS A 84 14.59 -9.72 8.65
N LEU A 85 13.56 -10.27 9.30
CA LEU A 85 13.52 -10.52 10.73
C LEU A 85 13.25 -12.00 10.98
N GLY A 86 13.86 -12.54 12.03
CA GLY A 86 13.69 -13.91 12.50
C GLY A 86 13.42 -13.99 13.99
N VAL A 87 13.74 -15.12 14.61
CA VAL A 87 13.44 -15.41 16.01
C VAL A 87 13.86 -14.26 16.94
N GLY A 88 12.98 -13.94 17.89
CA GLY A 88 13.16 -12.80 18.79
C GLY A 88 12.99 -11.45 18.13
N LEU A 89 12.36 -11.38 16.96
CA LEU A 89 12.24 -10.17 16.09
C LEU A 89 13.58 -9.54 15.72
N GLN A 90 14.66 -10.32 15.81
CA GLN A 90 16.00 -9.85 15.48
C GLN A 90 16.19 -9.75 13.97
N ALA A 91 16.88 -8.70 13.54
CA ALA A 91 17.18 -8.52 12.13
C ALA A 91 18.29 -9.46 11.64
N PHE A 92 18.14 -9.91 10.40
CA PHE A 92 19.23 -10.52 9.67
C PHE A 92 20.25 -9.43 9.29
N THR A 93 21.48 -9.62 9.70
CA THR A 93 22.59 -8.72 9.41
C THR A 93 23.76 -9.54 8.87
N PRO A 94 24.83 -8.93 8.32
CA PRO A 94 26.01 -9.65 7.89
C PRO A 94 26.65 -10.53 8.99
N THR A 95 26.39 -10.21 10.26
CA THR A 95 26.96 -10.91 11.43
C THR A 95 25.95 -11.71 12.25
N ASN A 96 24.65 -11.61 11.94
CA ASN A 96 23.58 -12.29 12.67
C ASN A 96 22.54 -12.91 11.74
N THR A 97 22.21 -14.18 11.96
CA THR A 97 21.17 -14.90 11.20
C THR A 97 20.20 -15.55 12.19
N PRO A 98 19.15 -14.81 12.62
CA PRO A 98 18.26 -15.22 13.70
C PRO A 98 17.22 -16.25 13.23
N VAL A 99 17.64 -17.51 13.10
CA VAL A 99 16.78 -18.66 12.80
C VAL A 99 16.96 -19.74 13.87
N LEU A 100 15.89 -20.51 14.12
CA LEU A 100 16.00 -21.67 15.02
C LEU A 100 16.85 -22.77 14.36
N ALA A 101 17.81 -23.30 15.11
CA ALA A 101 18.63 -24.40 14.64
C ALA A 101 17.78 -25.64 14.37
N GLY A 102 17.82 -26.15 13.14
CA GLY A 102 17.09 -27.36 12.73
C GLY A 102 15.74 -27.13 12.06
N GLU A 103 15.26 -25.89 11.99
CA GLU A 103 14.01 -25.54 11.27
C GLU A 103 14.30 -25.36 9.78
N THR A 104 13.98 -26.38 8.98
CA THR A 104 14.20 -26.36 7.52
C THR A 104 12.97 -25.92 6.72
N ASN A 105 11.81 -25.76 7.37
CA ASN A 105 10.53 -25.49 6.71
C ASN A 105 9.80 -24.28 7.33
N THR A 106 10.54 -23.31 7.83
CA THR A 106 9.98 -22.06 8.37
C THR A 106 9.46 -21.20 7.23
N PRO A 107 8.15 -20.85 7.21
CA PRO A 107 7.60 -20.00 6.17
C PRO A 107 8.26 -18.63 6.16
N GLU A 108 8.56 -18.14 4.96
CA GLU A 108 9.03 -16.78 4.72
C GLU A 108 7.88 -15.91 4.24
N ILE A 109 7.57 -14.88 5.02
CA ILE A 109 6.57 -13.86 4.68
C ILE A 109 7.30 -12.66 4.12
N VAL A 110 7.02 -12.27 2.87
CA VAL A 110 7.60 -11.08 2.23
C VAL A 110 6.50 -10.08 1.95
N ILE A 111 6.70 -8.83 2.37
CA ILE A 111 5.68 -7.77 2.22
C ILE A 111 6.32 -6.55 1.55
N TYR A 112 5.91 -6.26 0.30
CA TYR A 112 6.18 -4.97 -0.33
C TYR A 112 5.17 -3.97 0.19
N VAL A 113 5.66 -2.88 0.74
CA VAL A 113 4.85 -1.94 1.50
C VAL A 113 5.17 -0.50 1.13
N ASP A 114 4.13 0.34 1.09
CA ASP A 114 4.28 1.79 1.09
C ASP A 114 3.63 2.35 2.35
N TYR A 115 4.39 3.13 3.12
CA TYR A 115 3.93 3.68 4.40
C TYR A 115 2.85 4.77 4.27
N GLN A 116 2.44 5.10 3.05
CA GLN A 116 1.27 5.95 2.79
C GLN A 116 0.09 5.17 2.19
N CYS A 117 0.25 3.88 1.88
CA CYS A 117 -0.80 3.08 1.25
C CYS A 117 -1.86 2.63 2.26
N PRO A 118 -3.13 3.09 2.13
CA PRO A 118 -4.20 2.71 3.07
C PRO A 118 -4.48 1.21 3.06
N ILE A 119 -4.27 0.54 1.93
CA ILE A 119 -4.46 -0.91 1.81
C ILE A 119 -3.35 -1.66 2.53
N CYS A 120 -2.12 -1.10 2.59
CA CYS A 120 -1.03 -1.63 3.41
C CYS A 120 -1.41 -1.59 4.89
N GLN A 121 -1.89 -0.44 5.38
CA GLN A 121 -2.36 -0.30 6.76
C GLN A 121 -3.53 -1.25 7.07
N ALA A 122 -4.49 -1.37 6.15
CA ALA A 122 -5.65 -2.25 6.31
C ALA A 122 -5.27 -3.73 6.42
N PHE A 123 -4.19 -4.16 5.77
CA PHE A 123 -3.62 -5.50 5.94
C PHE A 123 -2.77 -5.59 7.21
N ASP A 124 -1.85 -4.66 7.39
CA ASP A 124 -0.81 -4.73 8.42
C ASP A 124 -1.40 -4.70 9.83
N VAL A 125 -2.19 -3.69 10.16
CA VAL A 125 -2.71 -3.47 11.52
C VAL A 125 -3.45 -4.69 12.10
N PRO A 126 -4.37 -5.36 11.41
CA PRO A 126 -5.02 -6.56 11.96
C PRO A 126 -4.12 -7.81 11.95
N ASN A 127 -3.07 -7.86 11.11
CA ASN A 127 -2.19 -9.02 10.99
C ASN A 127 -0.90 -8.90 11.81
N SER A 128 -0.50 -7.70 12.21
CA SER A 128 0.77 -7.42 12.87
C SER A 128 1.01 -8.29 14.10
N ALA A 129 0.03 -8.40 15.00
CA ALA A 129 0.18 -9.17 16.24
C ALA A 129 0.44 -10.67 15.98
N GLN A 130 -0.20 -11.28 14.97
CA GLN A 130 0.05 -12.68 14.64
C GLN A 130 1.39 -12.88 13.95
N ILE A 131 1.77 -11.99 13.00
CA ILE A 131 3.08 -12.04 12.33
C ILE A 131 4.18 -11.87 13.36
N ARG A 132 4.07 -10.86 14.25
CA ARG A 132 4.98 -10.66 15.37
C ARG A 132 5.18 -11.93 16.18
N SER A 133 4.08 -12.59 16.58
CA SER A 133 4.13 -13.81 17.38
C SER A 133 4.82 -14.97 16.65
N TRP A 134 4.57 -15.14 15.35
CA TRP A 134 5.23 -16.17 14.56
C TRP A 134 6.72 -15.92 14.41
N VAL A 135 7.12 -14.68 14.16
CA VAL A 135 8.53 -14.32 13.99
C VAL A 135 9.27 -14.40 15.32
N ASP A 136 8.70 -13.85 16.39
CA ASP A 136 9.31 -13.88 17.73
C ASP A 136 9.59 -15.32 18.22
N THR A 137 8.68 -16.23 17.95
CA THR A 137 8.84 -17.65 18.31
C THR A 137 9.67 -18.45 17.31
N GLY A 138 10.04 -17.87 16.17
CA GLY A 138 10.74 -18.55 15.07
C GLY A 138 9.84 -19.46 14.22
N ALA A 139 8.50 -19.36 14.37
CA ALA A 139 7.54 -20.11 13.56
C ALA A 139 7.41 -19.56 12.12
N ALA A 140 7.90 -18.34 11.86
CA ALA A 140 8.04 -17.75 10.55
C ALA A 140 9.25 -16.78 10.52
N THR A 141 9.68 -16.39 9.32
CA THR A 141 10.48 -15.18 9.10
C THR A 141 9.63 -14.16 8.37
N VAL A 142 9.90 -12.86 8.57
CA VAL A 142 9.27 -11.80 7.79
C VAL A 142 10.32 -10.94 7.14
N GLU A 143 10.07 -10.53 5.90
CA GLU A 143 10.90 -9.57 5.19
C GLU A 143 10.02 -8.42 4.71
N ILE A 144 10.30 -7.22 5.21
CA ILE A 144 9.60 -6.00 4.80
C ILE A 144 10.43 -5.32 3.71
N ARG A 145 9.78 -4.99 2.60
CA ARG A 145 10.35 -4.31 1.44
C ARG A 145 9.69 -2.95 1.22
N PRO A 146 10.17 -1.90 1.89
CA PRO A 146 9.60 -0.56 1.74
C PRO A 146 9.86 0.01 0.35
N ILE A 147 8.80 0.47 -0.32
CA ILE A 147 8.87 1.20 -1.59
C ILE A 147 8.05 2.49 -1.50
N SER A 148 8.36 3.47 -2.34
CA SER A 148 7.67 4.77 -2.38
C SER A 148 6.75 4.89 -3.60
N PHE A 149 5.85 3.92 -3.75
CA PHE A 149 4.92 3.83 -4.88
C PHE A 149 3.98 5.04 -4.96
N LEU A 150 3.54 5.56 -3.81
CA LEU A 150 2.57 6.65 -3.68
C LEU A 150 3.22 8.03 -3.49
N ASP A 151 4.51 8.18 -3.70
CA ASP A 151 5.21 9.45 -3.45
C ASP A 151 4.59 10.65 -4.19
N ARG A 152 4.05 10.41 -5.38
CA ARG A 152 3.32 11.43 -6.17
C ARG A 152 1.95 11.82 -5.60
N ALA A 153 1.36 10.97 -4.77
CA ALA A 153 0.11 11.23 -4.05
C ALA A 153 0.37 11.90 -2.69
N SER A 154 1.64 12.08 -2.32
CA SER A 154 2.10 12.62 -1.06
C SER A 154 2.44 14.11 -1.19
N LEU A 155 1.80 14.98 -0.40
CA LEU A 155 2.03 16.43 -0.53
C LEU A 155 3.43 16.88 -0.10
N ASN A 156 4.09 16.13 0.82
CA ASN A 156 5.42 16.44 1.32
C ASN A 156 6.39 15.27 1.16
N GLU A 157 6.22 14.47 0.10
CA GLU A 157 7.06 13.30 -0.18
C GLU A 157 7.08 12.29 0.98
N TYR A 158 5.94 12.16 1.67
CA TYR A 158 5.88 11.31 2.88
C TYR A 158 6.24 9.86 2.59
N SER A 159 5.76 9.30 1.47
CA SER A 159 6.04 7.91 1.09
C SER A 159 7.54 7.63 1.01
N SER A 160 8.30 8.44 0.26
CA SER A 160 9.76 8.28 0.15
C SER A 160 10.50 8.62 1.45
N ARG A 161 10.04 9.63 2.21
CA ARG A 161 10.66 9.98 3.50
C ARG A 161 10.43 8.91 4.56
N ALA A 162 9.23 8.32 4.63
CA ALA A 162 8.94 7.22 5.54
C ALA A 162 9.72 5.95 5.17
N ALA A 163 9.82 5.63 3.87
CA ALA A 163 10.68 4.54 3.41
C ALA A 163 12.15 4.79 3.73
N ASN A 164 12.67 6.01 3.48
CA ASN A 164 14.03 6.39 3.89
C ASN A 164 14.25 6.24 5.41
N SER A 165 13.29 6.69 6.22
CA SER A 165 13.41 6.60 7.68
C SER A 165 13.43 5.15 8.17
N SER A 166 12.67 4.27 7.54
CA SER A 166 12.69 2.83 7.84
C SER A 166 14.04 2.19 7.48
N MET A 167 14.64 2.62 6.36
CA MET A 167 16.00 2.20 5.99
C MET A 167 17.06 2.72 6.96
N CYS A 168 16.88 3.96 7.50
CA CYS A 168 17.78 4.48 8.54
C CYS A 168 17.72 3.64 9.81
N VAL A 169 16.54 3.25 10.26
CA VAL A 169 16.38 2.36 11.42
C VAL A 169 16.99 0.99 11.13
N ALA A 170 16.69 0.40 9.98
CA ALA A 170 17.28 -0.89 9.60
C ALA A 170 18.81 -0.88 9.55
N ASN A 171 19.43 0.25 9.17
CA ASN A 171 20.88 0.37 9.09
C ASN A 171 21.56 0.50 10.45
N PHE A 172 21.01 1.33 11.33
CA PHE A 172 21.69 1.71 12.57
C PHE A 172 21.15 1.01 13.82
N GLU A 173 19.86 0.66 13.82
CA GLU A 173 19.16 0.00 14.95
C GLU A 173 18.25 -1.12 14.43
N PRO A 174 18.81 -2.14 13.73
CA PRO A 174 18.03 -3.13 12.98
C PRO A 174 17.04 -3.93 13.84
N ASP A 175 17.35 -4.19 15.11
CA ASP A 175 16.47 -4.95 16.00
C ASP A 175 15.24 -4.13 16.47
N ALA A 176 15.27 -2.80 16.31
CA ALA A 176 14.12 -1.92 16.55
C ALA A 176 13.21 -1.80 15.31
N PHE A 177 13.57 -2.41 14.19
CA PHE A 177 12.88 -2.19 12.92
C PHE A 177 11.42 -2.61 12.95
N TRP A 178 11.07 -3.77 13.56
CA TRP A 178 9.67 -4.20 13.61
C TRP A 178 8.78 -3.21 14.35
N ASP A 179 9.21 -2.76 15.52
CA ASP A 179 8.46 -1.79 16.33
C ASP A 179 8.30 -0.45 15.57
N TYR A 180 9.33 -0.05 14.83
CA TYR A 180 9.27 1.14 13.99
C TYR A 180 8.31 0.96 12.81
N HIS A 181 8.34 -0.16 12.12
CA HIS A 181 7.41 -0.50 11.05
C HIS A 181 5.96 -0.45 11.53
N GLU A 182 5.62 -1.09 12.64
CA GLU A 182 4.29 -1.03 13.25
C GLU A 182 3.87 0.41 13.57
N ASN A 183 4.77 1.19 14.16
CA ASN A 183 4.50 2.59 14.48
C ASN A 183 4.26 3.46 13.24
N LEU A 184 4.98 3.24 12.14
CA LEU A 184 4.71 3.91 10.87
C LEU A 184 3.32 3.56 10.32
N MET A 185 2.91 2.28 10.38
CA MET A 185 1.59 1.83 9.94
C MET A 185 0.47 2.39 10.82
N LEU A 186 0.63 2.39 12.14
CA LEU A 186 -0.37 2.91 13.08
C LEU A 186 -0.55 4.43 12.96
N ASN A 187 0.50 5.17 12.62
CA ASN A 187 0.50 6.62 12.49
C ASN A 187 0.46 7.09 11.02
N GLN A 188 0.04 6.22 10.12
CA GLN A 188 -0.02 6.52 8.70
C GLN A 188 -0.94 7.71 8.42
N PRO A 189 -0.48 8.76 7.71
CA PRO A 189 -1.34 9.86 7.28
C PRO A 189 -2.28 9.42 6.16
N MET A 190 -3.42 10.07 6.04
CA MET A 190 -4.30 9.87 4.87
C MET A 190 -3.61 10.36 3.60
N GLU A 191 -3.96 9.75 2.47
CA GLU A 191 -3.54 10.24 1.15
C GLU A 191 -4.03 11.67 0.89
N GLY A 192 -3.23 12.46 0.18
CA GLY A 192 -3.59 13.81 -0.25
C GLY A 192 -3.47 14.89 0.84
N ILE A 193 -2.91 14.56 2.00
CA ILE A 193 -2.54 15.53 3.03
C ILE A 193 -1.02 15.46 3.30
N GLU A 194 -0.49 16.45 4.02
CA GLU A 194 0.89 16.36 4.51
C GLU A 194 1.02 15.20 5.50
N GLY A 195 2.03 14.36 5.27
CA GLY A 195 2.41 13.32 6.22
C GLY A 195 3.37 13.84 7.28
N LEU A 196 3.79 12.93 8.17
CA LEU A 196 4.74 13.24 9.24
C LEU A 196 6.01 13.88 8.66
N ASN A 197 6.51 14.92 9.33
CA ASN A 197 7.79 15.52 8.98
C ASN A 197 8.97 14.70 9.56
N ASP A 198 10.21 15.05 9.19
CA ASP A 198 11.39 14.26 9.57
C ASP A 198 11.61 14.21 11.10
N ASN A 199 11.22 15.26 11.84
CA ASN A 199 11.29 15.23 13.30
C ASN A 199 10.24 14.29 13.90
N GLU A 200 9.03 14.26 13.35
CA GLU A 200 7.97 13.35 13.78
C GLU A 200 8.33 11.89 13.45
N LEU A 201 8.91 11.63 12.26
CA LEU A 201 9.46 10.32 11.91
C LEU A 201 10.54 9.88 12.90
N PHE A 202 11.44 10.78 13.29
CA PHE A 202 12.45 10.49 14.31
C PHE A 202 11.82 10.25 15.69
N GLN A 203 10.77 11.00 16.08
CA GLN A 203 10.05 10.74 17.34
C GLN A 203 9.44 9.33 17.37
N LEU A 204 8.89 8.87 16.24
CA LEU A 204 8.44 7.47 16.13
C LEU A 204 9.60 6.50 16.28
N ALA A 205 10.76 6.78 15.67
CA ALA A 205 11.95 5.95 15.83
C ALA A 205 12.40 5.88 17.30
N GLN A 206 12.39 7.00 18.00
CA GLN A 206 12.70 7.04 19.44
C GLN A 206 11.75 6.16 20.27
N THR A 207 10.44 6.24 20.01
CA THR A 207 9.45 5.43 20.73
C THR A 207 9.54 3.94 20.39
N SER A 208 10.14 3.61 19.25
CA SER A 208 10.41 2.24 18.81
C SER A 208 11.77 1.69 19.27
N GLY A 209 12.54 2.46 20.06
CA GLY A 209 13.86 2.03 20.53
C GLY A 209 15.03 2.40 19.62
N ALA A 210 14.79 3.13 18.51
CA ALA A 210 15.81 3.57 17.56
C ALA A 210 16.12 5.07 17.66
N GLY A 211 16.29 5.59 18.87
CA GLY A 211 16.45 7.04 19.15
C GLY A 211 17.90 7.53 19.13
N THR A 212 18.78 6.98 18.32
CA THR A 212 20.21 7.37 18.24
C THR A 212 20.42 8.61 17.36
N GLU A 213 21.54 9.31 17.54
CA GLU A 213 21.87 10.48 16.71
C GLU A 213 22.20 10.06 15.26
N GLU A 214 22.68 8.84 15.04
CA GLU A 214 22.91 8.25 13.74
C GLU A 214 21.60 8.10 12.96
N VAL A 215 20.55 7.51 13.57
CA VAL A 215 19.22 7.40 12.98
C VAL A 215 18.64 8.79 12.70
N LYS A 216 18.76 9.73 13.64
CA LYS A 216 18.29 11.10 13.45
C LYS A 216 18.97 11.80 12.29
N GLY A 217 20.28 11.75 12.25
CA GLY A 217 21.08 12.37 11.19
C GLY A 217 20.73 11.78 9.80
N CYS A 218 20.57 10.47 9.75
CA CYS A 218 20.17 9.74 8.53
C CYS A 218 18.78 10.17 8.03
N ILE A 219 17.78 10.24 8.93
CA ILE A 219 16.42 10.67 8.56
C ILE A 219 16.44 12.11 8.04
N GLN A 220 17.08 13.04 8.76
CA GLN A 220 17.12 14.45 8.40
C GLN A 220 17.91 14.71 7.10
N ALA A 221 18.98 13.95 6.87
CA ALA A 221 19.78 14.03 5.64
C ALA A 221 19.14 13.29 4.46
N LYS A 222 18.08 12.50 4.68
CA LYS A 222 17.47 11.61 3.69
C LYS A 222 18.51 10.68 3.04
N SER A 223 19.40 10.10 3.86
CA SER A 223 20.62 9.42 3.42
C SER A 223 20.39 8.29 2.43
N PHE A 224 19.26 7.60 2.53
CA PHE A 224 18.86 6.51 1.64
C PHE A 224 17.77 6.90 0.63
N GLY A 225 17.48 8.21 0.48
CA GLY A 225 16.41 8.68 -0.42
C GLY A 225 16.63 8.28 -1.88
N ASP A 226 17.84 8.42 -2.39
CA ASP A 226 18.19 8.01 -3.76
C ASP A 226 18.11 6.48 -3.94
N TYR A 227 18.54 5.72 -2.94
CA TYR A 227 18.36 4.27 -2.92
C TYR A 227 16.88 3.88 -2.99
N VAL A 228 16.03 4.45 -2.12
CA VAL A 228 14.57 4.18 -2.10
C VAL A 228 13.94 4.47 -3.45
N ALA A 229 14.27 5.61 -4.06
CA ALA A 229 13.73 5.98 -5.37
C ALA A 229 14.11 4.98 -6.46
N GLN A 230 15.38 4.59 -6.53
CA GLN A 230 15.88 3.65 -7.53
C GLN A 230 15.39 2.22 -7.26
N TYR A 231 15.39 1.79 -6.01
CA TYR A 231 14.84 0.51 -5.58
C TYR A 231 13.36 0.40 -5.96
N THR A 232 12.55 1.42 -5.64
CA THR A 232 11.14 1.47 -6.03
C THR A 232 10.98 1.32 -7.53
N GLN A 233 11.77 2.02 -8.31
CA GLN A 233 11.70 1.93 -9.77
C GLN A 233 12.07 0.54 -10.28
N SER A 234 13.14 -0.08 -9.77
CA SER A 234 13.56 -1.43 -10.18
C SER A 234 12.49 -2.47 -9.88
N VAL A 235 11.91 -2.42 -8.66
CA VAL A 235 10.84 -3.31 -8.21
C VAL A 235 9.59 -3.22 -9.09
N LEU A 236 9.26 -2.03 -9.60
CA LEU A 236 8.05 -1.80 -10.40
C LEU A 236 8.27 -2.02 -11.92
N SER A 237 9.50 -2.02 -12.39
CA SER A 237 9.80 -2.14 -13.83
C SER A 237 10.09 -3.57 -14.27
N GLU A 238 10.56 -4.43 -13.39
CA GLU A 238 10.97 -5.80 -13.68
C GLU A 238 10.44 -6.78 -12.63
N PRO A 239 10.32 -8.09 -12.94
CA PRO A 239 9.97 -9.09 -11.94
C PRO A 239 10.99 -9.09 -10.80
N HIS A 240 10.53 -8.87 -9.59
CA HIS A 240 11.37 -8.81 -8.40
C HIS A 240 11.15 -10.05 -7.53
N GLY A 241 12.20 -10.83 -7.27
CA GLY A 241 12.05 -12.13 -6.62
C GLY A 241 11.18 -13.13 -7.40
N GLY A 242 11.10 -13.00 -8.74
CA GLY A 242 10.29 -13.86 -9.59
C GLY A 242 8.82 -13.43 -9.72
N VAL A 243 8.41 -12.33 -9.09
CA VAL A 243 7.02 -11.83 -9.09
C VAL A 243 6.95 -10.41 -9.65
N ASN A 244 5.92 -10.13 -10.44
CA ASN A 244 5.64 -8.78 -10.92
C ASN A 244 4.96 -7.97 -9.81
N ILE A 245 5.62 -6.94 -9.32
CA ILE A 245 5.08 -6.04 -8.31
C ILE A 245 4.35 -4.90 -9.00
N THR A 246 3.01 -4.91 -8.95
CA THR A 246 2.15 -3.92 -9.61
C THR A 246 1.57 -2.89 -8.65
N GLY A 247 1.80 -3.03 -7.35
CA GLY A 247 1.29 -2.14 -6.29
C GLY A 247 1.56 -2.68 -4.90
N THR A 248 1.06 -1.95 -3.91
CA THR A 248 1.21 -2.27 -2.48
C THR A 248 -0.16 -2.44 -1.80
N PRO A 249 -0.27 -3.35 -0.81
CA PRO A 249 0.74 -4.34 -0.48
C PRO A 249 0.82 -5.45 -1.52
N THR A 250 2.01 -5.95 -1.82
CA THR A 250 2.19 -7.27 -2.41
C THR A 250 2.78 -8.18 -1.34
N ILE A 251 2.09 -9.28 -1.06
CA ILE A 251 2.40 -10.18 0.06
C ILE A 251 2.69 -11.56 -0.51
N LEU A 252 3.84 -12.12 -0.16
CA LEU A 252 4.25 -13.46 -0.59
C LEU A 252 4.48 -14.33 0.64
N VAL A 253 4.16 -15.61 0.55
CA VAL A 253 4.56 -16.63 1.53
C VAL A 253 5.24 -17.76 0.76
N ASN A 254 6.49 -18.02 1.03
CA ASN A 254 7.33 -18.96 0.27
C ASN A 254 7.27 -18.72 -1.26
N GLY A 255 7.21 -17.44 -1.68
CA GLY A 255 7.08 -17.04 -3.08
C GLY A 255 5.65 -17.09 -3.66
N ASN A 256 4.67 -17.67 -2.97
CA ASN A 256 3.28 -17.71 -3.37
C ASN A 256 2.57 -16.42 -2.97
N GLN A 257 1.92 -15.74 -3.93
CA GLN A 257 1.27 -14.46 -3.65
C GLN A 257 -0.07 -14.64 -2.94
N TYR A 258 -0.22 -14.00 -1.77
CA TYR A 258 -1.50 -13.86 -1.10
C TYR A 258 -2.40 -12.92 -1.87
N THR A 259 -3.59 -13.41 -2.24
CA THR A 259 -4.61 -12.64 -2.93
C THR A 259 -5.91 -12.65 -2.14
N TRP A 260 -6.67 -11.57 -2.21
CA TRP A 260 -7.95 -11.41 -1.52
C TRP A 260 -9.06 -11.04 -2.50
N ALA A 261 -10.25 -11.59 -2.29
CA ALA A 261 -11.42 -11.33 -3.13
C ALA A 261 -12.23 -10.11 -2.66
N SER A 262 -12.08 -9.71 -1.40
CA SER A 262 -12.81 -8.59 -0.77
C SER A 262 -11.94 -7.89 0.28
N GLY A 263 -12.37 -6.69 0.70
CA GLY A 263 -11.72 -5.98 1.81
C GLY A 263 -11.77 -6.78 3.13
N ASP A 264 -12.85 -7.53 3.37
CA ASP A 264 -12.99 -8.38 4.56
C ASP A 264 -11.95 -9.51 4.55
N ASP A 265 -11.61 -10.04 3.38
CA ASP A 265 -10.57 -11.07 3.25
C ASP A 265 -9.18 -10.48 3.54
N LEU A 266 -8.91 -9.25 3.07
CA LEU A 266 -7.64 -8.55 3.28
C LEU A 266 -7.35 -8.33 4.78
N VAL A 267 -8.36 -7.90 5.54
CA VAL A 267 -8.22 -7.58 6.96
C VAL A 267 -8.36 -8.81 7.88
N SER A 268 -8.63 -9.98 7.32
CA SER A 268 -8.88 -11.20 8.09
C SER A 268 -7.57 -11.88 8.49
N ALA A 269 -7.19 -11.74 9.76
CA ALA A 269 -6.05 -12.43 10.33
C ALA A 269 -6.16 -13.97 10.21
N GLU A 270 -7.37 -14.52 10.34
CA GLU A 270 -7.62 -15.96 10.19
C GLU A 270 -7.35 -16.45 8.76
N ARG A 271 -7.82 -15.71 7.72
CA ARG A 271 -7.57 -16.08 6.32
C ARG A 271 -6.09 -16.01 5.96
N PHE A 272 -5.39 -14.99 6.44
CA PHE A 272 -3.96 -14.91 6.23
C PHE A 272 -3.23 -16.06 6.93
N ALA A 273 -3.61 -16.43 8.17
CA ALA A 273 -3.04 -17.58 8.87
C ALA A 273 -3.27 -18.90 8.11
N GLN A 274 -4.48 -19.11 7.55
CA GLN A 274 -4.78 -20.28 6.72
C GLN A 274 -3.89 -20.34 5.47
N PHE A 275 -3.66 -19.20 4.84
CA PHE A 275 -2.78 -19.11 3.67
C PHE A 275 -1.32 -19.45 4.03
N VAL A 276 -0.81 -18.89 5.14
CA VAL A 276 0.54 -19.21 5.64
C VAL A 276 0.68 -20.71 5.93
N GLN A 277 -0.31 -21.32 6.58
CA GLN A 277 -0.31 -22.77 6.85
C GLN A 277 -0.33 -23.62 5.58
N ALA A 278 -1.11 -23.22 4.56
CA ALA A 278 -1.16 -23.93 3.30
C ALA A 278 0.18 -23.87 2.55
N ALA A 279 0.85 -22.73 2.57
CA ALA A 279 2.15 -22.53 1.91
C ALA A 279 3.32 -23.30 2.57
N VAL A 280 3.14 -23.84 3.76
CA VAL A 280 4.12 -24.71 4.46
C VAL A 280 3.89 -26.18 4.11
N ALA A 281 2.67 -26.55 3.70
CA ALA A 281 2.29 -27.92 3.42
C ALA A 281 2.68 -28.38 1.99
N GLU A 282 3.06 -27.45 1.12
CA GLU A 282 3.54 -27.70 -0.23
C GLU A 282 5.08 -27.89 -0.26
#